data_8a249ee5dbc1b5e427abd96d808dc5a4
#
_entry.id   8a249ee5dbc1b5e427abd96d808dc5a4
#
_cell.length_a   1.000
_cell.length_b   1.000
_cell.length_c   1.000
_cell.angle_alpha   90.00
_cell.angle_beta   90.00
_cell.angle_gamma   90.00
#
_symmetry.space_group_name_H-M   'P 1'
#
loop_
_entity.id
_entity.type
_entity.pdbx_description
1 polymer ?
#
loop_
_entity_poly.entity_id
_entity_poly.type
_entity_poly.pdbx_seq_one_letter_code
_entity_poly.pdbx_strand_id
1 'polypeptide(L)'
;MVELAKNERIDYMYSDDLKIIQDKTAFSFSLDTLLLASAAKDVIHDRYKVADLCAGNCAATIYMAYFNRAKYDAIEIQDEAASQARRSVALNNMENRI
;
A
#
# COMPACT_ATOMS: atom_id res chain seq x y z
N MET A 1 9.94 9.03 -12.32
CA MET A 1 10.57 7.82 -11.76
C MET A 1 10.65 7.92 -10.24
N VAL A 2 10.31 6.87 -9.56
CA VAL A 2 10.36 6.84 -8.09
C VAL A 2 11.77 6.54 -7.61
N GLU A 3 12.25 7.31 -6.65
CA GLU A 3 13.57 7.12 -6.07
C GLU A 3 13.49 6.28 -4.80
N LEU A 4 14.51 5.46 -4.58
CA LEU A 4 14.64 4.67 -3.37
C LEU A 4 15.71 5.26 -2.47
N ALA A 5 15.43 5.28 -1.16
CA ALA A 5 16.44 5.57 -0.16
C ALA A 5 17.40 4.37 -0.01
N LYS A 6 18.53 4.62 0.68
CA LYS A 6 19.62 3.64 0.81
C LYS A 6 19.18 2.28 1.37
N ASN A 7 18.23 2.28 2.31
CA ASN A 7 17.77 1.06 2.99
C ASN A 7 16.50 0.49 2.40
N GLU A 8 16.07 0.99 1.25
CA GLU A 8 14.80 0.59 0.66
C GLU A 8 14.99 -0.37 -0.49
N ARG A 9 13.98 -1.19 -0.72
CA ARG A 9 13.90 -2.09 -1.88
C ARG A 9 12.45 -2.12 -2.37
N ILE A 10 12.28 -2.55 -3.61
CA ILE A 10 10.96 -2.82 -4.17
C ILE A 10 10.69 -4.32 -4.07
N ASP A 11 9.60 -4.67 -3.42
CA ASP A 11 9.09 -6.04 -3.36
C ASP A 11 7.77 -6.12 -4.14
N TYR A 12 7.34 -7.35 -4.41
CA TYR A 12 6.11 -7.61 -5.13
C TYR A 12 5.13 -8.33 -4.21
N MET A 13 3.84 -7.97 -4.30
CA MET A 13 2.83 -8.55 -3.42
C MET A 13 2.06 -9.66 -4.12
N TYR A 14 1.06 -9.34 -4.89
CA TYR A 14 0.16 -10.32 -5.48
C TYR A 14 0.74 -10.93 -6.78
N SER A 15 1.33 -10.06 -7.59
CA SER A 15 1.91 -10.40 -8.88
C SER A 15 3.02 -9.40 -9.18
N ASP A 16 3.71 -9.60 -10.29
CA ASP A 16 4.75 -8.66 -10.73
C ASP A 16 4.20 -7.25 -11.02
N ASP A 17 2.88 -7.11 -11.11
CA ASP A 17 2.25 -5.82 -11.37
C ASP A 17 2.05 -4.99 -10.11
N LEU A 18 2.10 -5.58 -8.92
CA LEU A 18 1.78 -4.90 -7.67
C LEU A 18 3.03 -4.75 -6.81
N LYS A 19 3.54 -3.53 -6.74
CA LYS A 19 4.84 -3.22 -6.14
C LYS A 19 4.68 -2.49 -4.82
N ILE A 20 5.65 -2.71 -3.93
CA ILE A 20 5.70 -2.04 -2.64
C ILE A 20 7.14 -1.70 -2.27
N ILE A 21 7.36 -0.48 -1.80
CA ILE A 21 8.66 -0.07 -1.27
C ILE A 21 8.73 -0.47 0.21
N GLN A 22 9.76 -1.22 0.57
CA GLN A 22 9.98 -1.65 1.93
C GLN A 22 11.37 -1.27 2.40
N ASP A 23 11.47 -0.98 3.69
CA ASP A 23 12.74 -0.70 4.35
C ASP A 23 13.34 -2.02 4.82
N LYS A 24 14.59 -2.28 4.42
CA LYS A 24 15.30 -3.51 4.78
C LYS A 24 15.58 -3.63 6.28
N THR A 25 15.55 -2.51 6.99
CA THR A 25 15.85 -2.44 8.44
C THR A 25 14.60 -2.30 9.29
N ALA A 26 13.44 -2.10 8.67
CA ALA A 26 12.17 -1.92 9.36
C ALA A 26 11.25 -3.10 9.11
N PHE A 27 10.03 -2.99 9.63
CA PHE A 27 9.04 -4.04 9.55
C PHE A 27 8.51 -4.15 8.11
N SER A 28 8.63 -5.33 7.53
CA SER A 28 8.05 -5.64 6.21
C SER A 28 6.59 -6.09 6.36
N PHE A 29 5.81 -6.01 5.28
CA PHE A 29 4.47 -6.58 5.30
C PHE A 29 4.56 -8.09 5.54
N SER A 30 3.54 -8.64 6.20
CA SER A 30 3.49 -10.05 6.55
C SER A 30 2.33 -10.75 5.85
N LEU A 31 2.25 -12.06 5.99
CA LEU A 31 1.09 -12.83 5.56
C LEU A 31 -0.20 -12.30 6.19
N ASP A 32 -0.15 -11.87 7.45
CA ASP A 32 -1.31 -11.30 8.13
C ASP A 32 -1.83 -10.05 7.43
N THR A 33 -0.93 -9.19 6.95
CA THR A 33 -1.30 -8.00 6.17
C THR A 33 -2.07 -8.40 4.91
N LEU A 34 -1.59 -9.38 4.19
CA LEU A 34 -2.23 -9.85 2.96
C LEU A 34 -3.56 -10.55 3.23
N LEU A 35 -3.65 -11.32 4.32
CA LEU A 35 -4.89 -11.97 4.71
C LEU A 35 -5.96 -10.95 5.11
N LEU A 36 -5.57 -9.94 5.88
CA LEU A 36 -6.47 -8.86 6.23
C LEU A 36 -6.99 -8.14 4.98
N ALA A 37 -6.09 -7.75 4.10
CA ALA A 37 -6.44 -7.04 2.88
C ALA A 37 -7.31 -7.92 1.95
N SER A 38 -7.01 -9.20 1.87
CA SER A 38 -7.79 -10.15 1.07
C SER A 38 -9.22 -10.31 1.60
N ALA A 39 -9.38 -10.35 2.92
CA ALA A 39 -10.71 -10.39 3.53
C ALA A 39 -11.48 -9.08 3.32
N ALA A 40 -10.80 -7.95 3.54
CA ALA A 40 -11.42 -6.63 3.42
C ALA A 40 -11.85 -6.30 1.99
N LYS A 41 -11.05 -6.68 0.97
CA LYS A 41 -11.37 -6.33 -0.42
C LYS A 41 -12.71 -6.89 -0.88
N ASP A 42 -13.16 -8.00 -0.30
CA ASP A 42 -14.40 -8.65 -0.70
C ASP A 42 -15.66 -7.90 -0.22
N VAL A 43 -15.51 -7.02 0.76
CA VAL A 43 -16.62 -6.21 1.29
C VAL A 43 -16.53 -4.74 0.87
N ILE A 44 -15.49 -4.37 0.12
CA ILE A 44 -15.31 -2.99 -0.35
C ILE A 44 -15.91 -2.86 -1.75
N HIS A 45 -16.92 -2.01 -1.87
CA HIS A 45 -17.54 -1.69 -3.16
C HIS A 45 -16.85 -0.52 -3.82
N ASP A 46 -16.95 -0.45 -5.16
CA ASP A 46 -16.25 0.56 -5.98
C ASP A 46 -16.57 2.00 -5.63
N ARG A 47 -17.71 2.26 -5.00
CA ARG A 47 -18.15 3.61 -4.61
C ARG A 47 -17.76 4.01 -3.20
N TYR A 48 -17.13 3.10 -2.45
CA TYR A 48 -16.77 3.37 -1.06
C TYR A 48 -15.60 4.33 -0.96
N LYS A 49 -15.60 5.03 0.15
CA LYS A 49 -14.42 5.74 0.65
C LYS A 49 -13.93 4.97 1.86
N VAL A 50 -12.69 4.55 1.81
CA VAL A 50 -12.10 3.69 2.83
C VAL A 50 -10.99 4.44 3.54
N ALA A 51 -10.98 4.39 4.86
CA ALA A 51 -9.86 4.90 5.65
C ALA A 51 -9.03 3.73 6.16
N ASP A 52 -7.73 3.77 5.88
CA ASP A 52 -6.78 2.80 6.40
C ASP A 52 -5.94 3.49 7.47
N LEU A 53 -6.25 3.22 8.73
CA LEU A 53 -5.58 3.84 9.87
C LEU A 53 -4.30 3.09 10.18
N CYS A 54 -3.22 3.85 10.46
CA CYS A 54 -1.89 3.28 10.67
C CYS A 54 -1.41 2.48 9.46
N ALA A 55 -1.52 3.09 8.31
CA ALA A 55 -1.36 2.39 7.03
C ALA A 55 0.07 1.92 6.73
N GLY A 56 1.06 2.42 7.46
CA GLY A 56 2.46 2.09 7.23
C GLY A 56 2.90 2.50 5.82
N ASN A 57 3.52 1.60 5.11
CA ASN A 57 3.94 1.82 3.72
C ASN A 57 2.82 1.56 2.70
N CYS A 58 1.58 1.40 3.15
CA CYS A 58 0.39 1.16 2.34
C CYS A 58 0.31 -0.22 1.67
N ALA A 59 0.98 -1.23 2.18
CA ALA A 59 0.89 -2.56 1.60
C ALA A 59 -0.55 -3.07 1.54
N ALA A 60 -1.29 -2.99 2.64
CA ALA A 60 -2.69 -3.43 2.68
C ALA A 60 -3.58 -2.55 1.78
N THR A 61 -3.41 -1.23 1.84
CA THR A 61 -4.19 -0.29 1.04
C THR A 61 -4.03 -0.56 -0.46
N ILE A 62 -2.78 -0.68 -0.91
CA ILE A 62 -2.47 -0.92 -2.31
C ILE A 62 -3.02 -2.27 -2.78
N TYR A 63 -2.88 -3.29 -1.93
CA TYR A 63 -3.44 -4.62 -2.24
C TYR A 63 -4.96 -4.55 -2.41
N MET A 64 -5.68 -3.92 -1.46
CA MET A 64 -7.13 -3.78 -1.55
C MET A 64 -7.55 -3.00 -2.80
N ALA A 65 -6.88 -1.88 -3.06
CA ALA A 65 -7.19 -1.00 -4.18
C ALA A 65 -6.96 -1.65 -5.55
N TYR A 66 -6.11 -2.66 -5.62
CA TYR A 66 -5.87 -3.41 -6.84
C TYR A 66 -7.14 -4.15 -7.33
N PHE A 67 -8.01 -4.55 -6.42
CA PHE A 67 -9.19 -5.36 -6.72
C PHE A 67 -10.50 -4.59 -6.86
N ASN A 68 -10.48 -3.26 -6.65
CA ASN A 68 -11.68 -2.45 -6.76
C ASN A 68 -11.34 -1.03 -7.19
N ARG A 69 -12.35 -0.17 -7.28
CA ARG A 69 -12.21 1.24 -7.67
C ARG A 69 -12.55 2.20 -6.54
N ALA A 70 -12.64 1.73 -5.33
CA ALA A 70 -12.90 2.57 -4.17
C ALA A 70 -11.81 3.62 -4.01
N LYS A 71 -12.13 4.68 -3.27
CA LYS A 71 -11.16 5.70 -2.89
C LYS A 71 -10.67 5.44 -1.48
N TYR A 72 -9.41 5.67 -1.25
CA TYR A 72 -8.75 5.35 0.00
C TYR A 72 -8.05 6.56 0.58
N ASP A 73 -8.22 6.76 1.88
CA ASP A 73 -7.39 7.66 2.67
C ASP A 73 -6.50 6.81 3.57
N ALA A 74 -5.25 6.72 3.22
CA ALA A 74 -4.25 6.01 4.02
C ALA A 74 -3.61 7.00 4.98
N ILE A 75 -3.64 6.70 6.26
CA ILE A 75 -3.20 7.61 7.32
C ILE A 75 -2.05 6.98 8.06
N GLU A 76 -0.90 7.66 8.04
CA GLU A 76 0.32 7.20 8.68
C GLU A 76 1.06 8.38 9.29
N ILE A 77 1.36 8.29 10.58
CA ILE A 77 2.01 9.38 11.32
C ILE A 77 3.54 9.40 11.14
N GLN A 78 4.15 8.25 10.86
CA GLN A 78 5.60 8.17 10.69
C GLN A 78 6.01 8.66 9.32
N ASP A 79 6.86 9.69 9.27
CA ASP A 79 7.23 10.35 8.03
C ASP A 79 7.90 9.42 7.03
N GLU A 80 8.78 8.53 7.49
CA GLU A 80 9.46 7.60 6.60
C GLU A 80 8.49 6.61 5.97
N ALA A 81 7.60 6.03 6.77
CA ALA A 81 6.58 5.11 6.26
C ALA A 81 5.60 5.81 5.32
N ALA A 82 5.20 7.03 5.65
CA ALA A 82 4.33 7.82 4.78
C ALA A 82 5.01 8.16 3.44
N SER A 83 6.31 8.44 3.46
CA SER A 83 7.08 8.66 2.24
C SER A 83 7.13 7.40 1.37
N GLN A 84 7.39 6.25 1.98
CA GLN A 84 7.38 4.96 1.28
C GLN A 84 6.01 4.69 0.68
N ALA A 85 4.94 4.99 1.44
CA ALA A 85 3.58 4.82 0.99
C ALA A 85 3.29 5.66 -0.26
N ARG A 86 3.61 6.95 -0.25
CA ARG A 86 3.38 7.83 -1.41
C ARG A 86 4.11 7.35 -2.65
N ARG A 87 5.35 6.94 -2.49
CA ARG A 87 6.16 6.45 -3.60
C ARG A 87 5.67 5.10 -4.11
N SER A 88 5.19 4.23 -3.21
CA SER A 88 4.58 2.95 -3.59
C SER A 88 3.28 3.15 -4.35
N VAL A 89 2.45 4.07 -3.90
CA VAL A 89 1.22 4.45 -4.62
C VAL A 89 1.54 4.93 -6.02
N ALA A 90 2.56 5.77 -6.16
CA ALA A 90 3.01 6.27 -7.47
C ALA A 90 3.54 5.14 -8.38
N LEU A 91 4.29 4.18 -7.82
CA LEU A 91 4.78 3.04 -8.58
C LEU A 91 3.66 2.19 -9.19
N ASN A 92 2.50 2.18 -8.55
CA ASN A 92 1.35 1.41 -9.00
C ASN A 92 0.32 2.26 -9.75
N ASN A 93 0.63 3.52 -10.01
CA ASN A 93 -0.25 4.46 -10.72
C ASN A 93 -1.62 4.61 -10.06
N MET A 94 -1.63 4.67 -8.72
CA MET A 94 -2.87 4.74 -7.93
C MET A 94 -3.09 6.10 -7.25
N GLU A 95 -2.31 7.14 -7.63
CA GLU A 95 -2.36 8.46 -6.97
C GLU A 95 -3.73 9.13 -7.05
N ASN A 96 -4.55 8.77 -8.02
CA ASN A 96 -5.88 9.33 -8.17
C ASN A 96 -6.92 8.70 -7.21
N ARG A 97 -6.55 7.66 -6.48
CA ARG A 97 -7.48 6.95 -5.59
C ARG A 97 -6.98 6.76 -4.16
N ILE A 98 -5.66 6.86 -3.96
CA ILE A 98 -5.04 6.68 -2.64
C ILE A 98 -4.30 7.94 -2.25
#